data_52a25f28921e0d0a24b5918b25e3f79d
#
_entry.id   52a25f28921e0d0a24b5918b25e3f79d
#
_cell.length_a   1.000
_cell.length_b   1.000
_cell.length_c   1.000
_cell.angle_alpha   90.00
_cell.angle_beta   90.00
_cell.angle_gamma   90.00
#
_symmetry.space_group_name_H-M   'P 1'
#
loop_
_entity.id
_entity.type
_entity.pdbx_description
1 polymer ?
#
loop_
_entity_poly.entity_id
_entity_poly.type
_entity_poly.pdbx_seq_one_letter_code
_entity_poly.pdbx_strand_id
1 'polypeptide(L)'
;MGVNARYSNLQNSDGTEATLWGGNLSYLALGFPMRNSINEVLDPRDHKLKWGMAFALVPFTTVGYDIETTEFVPGADTIRYQFEGTGGTYRFVWGNSIRINNFSAGLNLSYLFGKISREHQVLPDLVNSYQEVFIDEFSVGGLVWDLGVQYDLELDRDRSDDKPST
;
A
#
# COMPACT_ATOMS: atom_id res chain seq x y z
N MET A 1 2.35 6.82 -10.52
CA MET A 1 1.83 7.47 -9.31
C MET A 1 0.34 7.25 -9.24
N GLY A 2 -0.17 6.75 -8.12
CA GLY A 2 -1.60 6.51 -7.86
C GLY A 2 -2.02 7.20 -6.57
N VAL A 3 -3.19 7.84 -6.60
CA VAL A 3 -3.84 8.45 -5.43
C VAL A 3 -5.24 7.87 -5.33
N ASN A 4 -5.65 7.50 -4.13
CA ASN A 4 -7.00 7.02 -3.85
C ASN A 4 -7.72 8.07 -3.01
N ALA A 5 -8.91 8.48 -3.45
CA ALA A 5 -9.81 9.34 -2.69
C ALA A 5 -11.09 8.55 -2.38
N ARG A 6 -11.48 8.54 -1.11
CA ARG A 6 -12.68 7.86 -0.64
C ARG A 6 -13.63 8.86 -0.02
N TYR A 7 -14.86 8.82 -0.48
CA TYR A 7 -16.00 9.52 0.11
C TYR A 7 -16.94 8.50 0.74
N SER A 8 -17.30 8.68 1.99
CA SER A 8 -18.25 7.81 2.69
C SER A 8 -19.28 8.66 3.40
N ASN A 9 -20.55 8.35 3.18
CA ASN A 9 -21.67 8.91 3.94
C ASN A 9 -22.20 7.84 4.89
N LEU A 10 -22.16 8.12 6.16
CA LEU A 10 -22.63 7.23 7.22
C LEU A 10 -23.92 7.81 7.79
N GLN A 11 -24.96 7.00 7.85
CA GLN A 11 -26.24 7.35 8.46
C GLN A 11 -26.50 6.39 9.63
N ASN A 12 -26.73 6.96 10.79
CA ASN A 12 -27.12 6.20 11.98
C ASN A 12 -28.64 5.93 11.97
N SER A 13 -29.10 4.94 12.74
CA SER A 13 -30.53 4.63 12.94
C SER A 13 -31.34 5.82 13.48
N ASP A 14 -30.73 6.77 14.12
CA ASP A 14 -31.34 7.98 14.68
C ASP A 14 -31.41 9.14 13.68
N GLY A 15 -31.05 8.93 12.40
CA GLY A 15 -31.10 9.94 11.35
C GLY A 15 -29.92 10.92 11.33
N THR A 16 -28.89 10.70 12.15
CA THR A 16 -27.68 11.51 12.13
C THR A 16 -26.81 11.09 10.96
N GLU A 17 -26.44 12.03 10.12
CA GLU A 17 -25.55 11.81 8.95
C GLU A 17 -24.15 12.34 9.23
N ALA A 18 -23.15 11.52 8.96
CA ALA A 18 -21.74 11.89 9.01
C ALA A 18 -21.07 11.66 7.65
N THR A 19 -20.41 12.69 7.15
CA THR A 19 -19.67 12.63 5.90
C THR A 19 -18.18 12.54 6.19
N LEU A 20 -17.55 11.47 5.70
CA LEU A 20 -16.13 11.24 5.85
C LEU A 20 -15.42 11.35 4.51
N TRP A 21 -14.41 12.20 4.45
CA TRP A 21 -13.47 12.30 3.35
C TRP A 21 -12.13 11.69 3.75
N GLY A 22 -11.64 10.77 2.95
CA GLY A 22 -10.32 10.18 3.13
C GLY A 22 -9.54 10.20 1.82
N GLY A 23 -8.28 10.57 1.88
CA GLY A 23 -7.36 10.51 0.74
C GLY A 23 -6.09 9.76 1.14
N ASN A 24 -5.63 8.85 0.28
CA ASN A 24 -4.40 8.12 0.53
C ASN A 24 -3.56 7.98 -0.73
N LEU A 25 -2.24 8.00 -0.57
CA LEU A 25 -1.30 7.66 -1.63
C LEU A 25 -1.41 6.17 -1.91
N SER A 26 -1.79 5.77 -3.13
CA SER A 26 -1.86 4.36 -3.50
C SER A 26 -0.47 3.80 -3.79
N TYR A 27 0.33 4.52 -4.55
CA TYR A 27 1.74 4.19 -4.78
C TYR A 27 2.47 5.32 -5.49
N LEU A 28 3.78 5.37 -5.29
CA LEU A 28 4.72 6.13 -6.10
C LEU A 28 5.75 5.14 -6.64
N ALA A 29 5.91 5.05 -7.96
CA ALA A 29 6.87 4.14 -8.57
C ALA A 29 7.58 4.80 -9.73
N LEU A 30 8.87 4.51 -9.85
CA LEU A 30 9.77 4.94 -10.93
C LEU A 30 10.55 3.73 -11.41
N GLY A 31 10.55 3.49 -12.71
CA GLY A 31 11.31 2.41 -13.34
C GLY A 31 12.27 2.96 -14.39
N PHE A 32 13.46 2.40 -14.43
CA PHE A 32 14.53 2.80 -15.35
C PHE A 32 15.10 1.59 -16.07
N PRO A 33 15.13 1.58 -17.41
CA PRO A 33 15.98 0.66 -18.13
C PRO A 33 17.45 1.12 -17.91
N MET A 34 18.28 0.25 -17.38
CA MET A 34 19.70 0.55 -17.16
C MET A 34 20.53 0.54 -18.45
N ARG A 35 19.94 0.06 -19.53
CA ARG A 35 20.45 0.20 -20.88
C ARG A 35 19.58 1.15 -21.68
N ASN A 36 20.23 2.10 -22.35
CA ASN A 36 19.53 3.08 -23.16
C ASN A 36 19.12 2.44 -24.49
N SER A 37 17.82 2.42 -24.78
CA SER A 37 17.25 1.90 -26.03
C SER A 37 17.82 2.61 -27.29
N ILE A 38 18.29 3.85 -27.14
CA ILE A 38 18.91 4.62 -28.22
C ILE A 38 20.26 4.00 -28.63
N ASN A 39 21.03 3.51 -27.69
CA ASN A 39 22.29 2.81 -27.98
C ASN A 39 22.07 1.45 -28.64
N GLU A 40 20.93 0.81 -28.39
CA GLU A 40 20.55 -0.47 -29.00
C GLU A 40 20.24 -0.31 -30.52
N VAL A 41 19.73 0.83 -30.91
CA VAL A 41 19.47 1.17 -32.33
C VAL A 41 20.77 1.54 -33.07
N LEU A 42 21.75 2.12 -32.39
CA LEU A 42 23.02 2.56 -32.96
C LEU A 42 24.10 1.47 -32.96
N ASP A 43 24.02 0.46 -32.10
CA ASP A 43 24.91 -0.66 -32.04
C ASP A 43 24.10 -1.98 -32.19
N PRO A 44 23.98 -2.50 -33.44
CA PRO A 44 23.15 -3.67 -33.73
C PRO A 44 23.73 -4.99 -33.21
N ARG A 45 24.71 -4.98 -32.32
CA ARG A 45 25.17 -6.19 -31.65
C ARG A 45 24.06 -6.68 -30.73
N ASP A 46 23.68 -7.92 -30.97
CA ASP A 46 22.59 -8.62 -30.26
C ASP A 46 22.93 -8.74 -28.76
N HIS A 47 22.55 -7.71 -28.00
CA HIS A 47 22.80 -7.68 -26.56
C HIS A 47 21.72 -8.46 -25.83
N LYS A 48 21.99 -9.74 -25.64
CA LYS A 48 21.09 -10.71 -24.98
C LYS A 48 20.72 -10.36 -23.53
N LEU A 49 21.45 -9.42 -22.90
CA LEU A 49 21.25 -9.01 -21.51
C LEU A 49 20.45 -7.71 -21.43
N LYS A 50 19.25 -7.76 -20.86
CA LYS A 50 18.44 -6.59 -20.50
C LYS A 50 18.45 -6.45 -18.99
N TRP A 51 18.72 -5.25 -18.49
CA TRP A 51 18.74 -4.94 -17.07
C TRP A 51 17.84 -3.75 -16.79
N GLY A 52 16.99 -3.88 -15.76
CA GLY A 52 16.09 -2.84 -15.30
C GLY A 52 16.13 -2.66 -13.80
N MET A 53 15.88 -1.45 -13.35
CA MET A 53 15.80 -1.07 -11.96
C MET A 53 14.53 -0.28 -11.71
N ALA A 54 13.92 -0.47 -10.54
CA ALA A 54 12.74 0.25 -10.13
C ALA A 54 12.81 0.65 -8.65
N PHE A 55 12.22 1.79 -8.34
CA PHE A 55 11.96 2.24 -6.98
C PHE A 55 10.47 2.44 -6.81
N ALA A 56 9.95 2.01 -5.67
CA ALA A 56 8.55 2.25 -5.33
C ALA A 56 8.39 2.57 -3.84
N LEU A 57 7.43 3.43 -3.55
CA LEU A 57 6.89 3.66 -2.22
C LEU A 57 5.42 3.26 -2.23
N VAL A 58 5.08 2.29 -1.39
CA VAL A 58 3.73 1.70 -1.35
C VAL A 58 3.25 1.71 0.09
N PRO A 59 2.05 2.20 0.38
CA PRO A 59 1.45 1.99 1.69
C PRO A 59 1.21 0.50 1.89
N PHE A 60 1.59 0.00 3.05
CA PHE A 60 1.43 -1.40 3.45
C PHE A 60 0.20 -1.58 4.33
N THR A 61 0.02 -0.67 5.29
CA THR A 61 -1.15 -0.63 6.17
C THR A 61 -1.53 0.81 6.41
N THR A 62 -2.83 1.10 6.47
CA THR A 62 -3.37 2.41 6.85
C THR A 62 -4.41 2.22 7.93
N VAL A 63 -4.33 3.01 8.98
CA VAL A 63 -5.31 3.07 10.07
C VAL A 63 -5.84 4.48 10.15
N GLY A 64 -7.15 4.63 10.14
CA GLY A 64 -7.84 5.91 10.29
C GLY A 64 -9.26 5.65 10.72
N TYR A 65 -9.54 5.76 11.99
CA TYR A 65 -10.88 5.70 12.56
C TYR A 65 -10.99 6.64 13.76
N ASP A 66 -12.17 7.19 13.94
CA ASP A 66 -12.61 7.94 15.12
C ASP A 66 -14.04 7.48 15.46
N ILE A 67 -14.19 6.82 16.57
CA ILE A 67 -15.45 6.21 17.02
C ILE A 67 -15.78 6.74 18.38
N GLU A 68 -16.96 7.35 18.52
CA GLU A 68 -17.51 7.81 19.79
C GLU A 68 -18.69 6.94 20.19
N THR A 69 -18.69 6.48 21.43
CA THR A 69 -19.80 5.72 22.02
C THR A 69 -20.16 6.32 23.37
N THR A 70 -21.45 6.49 23.60
CA THR A 70 -21.98 7.05 24.85
C THR A 70 -22.78 5.98 25.58
N GLU A 71 -22.48 5.81 26.88
CA GLU A 71 -23.19 4.85 27.74
C GLU A 71 -23.75 5.59 28.95
N PHE A 72 -25.02 5.34 29.29
CA PHE A 72 -25.64 5.83 30.49
C PHE A 72 -25.49 4.82 31.62
N VAL A 73 -24.78 5.21 32.69
CA VAL A 73 -24.55 4.36 33.87
C VAL A 73 -25.36 4.94 35.05
N PRO A 74 -26.34 4.19 35.59
CA PRO A 74 -27.12 4.67 36.74
C PRO A 74 -26.22 4.96 37.94
N GLY A 75 -26.20 6.23 38.37
CA GLY A 75 -25.38 6.73 39.49
C GLY A 75 -24.02 7.34 39.09
N ALA A 76 -23.62 7.24 37.87
CA ALA A 76 -22.40 7.83 37.33
C ALA A 76 -22.65 8.76 36.13
N ASP A 77 -23.93 9.01 35.78
CA ASP A 77 -24.37 9.83 34.66
C ASP A 77 -23.93 9.24 33.29
N THR A 78 -23.61 10.06 32.32
CA THR A 78 -23.25 9.66 30.96
C THR A 78 -21.73 9.53 30.86
N ILE A 79 -21.27 8.40 30.39
CA ILE A 79 -19.84 8.14 30.09
C ILE A 79 -19.67 8.10 28.57
N ARG A 80 -18.75 8.90 28.07
CA ARG A 80 -18.37 8.92 26.65
C ARG A 80 -17.05 8.22 26.47
N TYR A 81 -17.03 7.27 25.56
CA TYR A 81 -15.83 6.55 25.13
C TYR A 81 -15.45 7.03 23.74
N GLN A 82 -14.23 7.49 23.57
CA GLN A 82 -13.68 7.85 22.27
C GLN A 82 -12.51 6.93 21.92
N PHE A 83 -12.57 6.36 20.73
CA PHE A 83 -11.55 5.48 20.18
C PHE A 83 -11.01 6.10 18.91
N GLU A 84 -9.78 6.54 18.91
CA GLU A 84 -9.11 7.10 17.75
C GLU A 84 -7.95 6.19 17.34
N GLY A 85 -7.85 5.92 16.04
CA GLY A 85 -6.72 5.22 15.47
C GLY A 85 -6.18 5.96 14.27
N THR A 86 -4.89 6.29 14.32
CA THR A 86 -4.21 7.04 13.26
C THR A 86 -2.88 6.42 12.89
N GLY A 87 -2.42 6.68 11.66
CA GLY A 87 -1.12 6.28 11.18
C GLY A 87 -1.15 5.21 10.10
N GLY A 88 0.00 4.59 9.90
CA GLY A 88 0.16 3.55 8.89
C GLY A 88 1.61 3.16 8.69
N THR A 89 1.80 2.14 7.89
CA THR A 89 3.11 1.66 7.52
C THR A 89 3.30 1.75 6.02
N TYR A 90 4.51 2.01 5.60
CA TYR A 90 4.92 2.15 4.22
C TYR A 90 6.05 1.17 3.90
N ARG A 91 6.08 0.76 2.66
CA ARG A 91 7.13 -0.11 2.13
C ARG A 91 7.86 0.64 1.01
N PHE A 92 9.13 0.93 1.23
CA PHE A 92 10.03 1.38 0.18
C PHE A 92 10.65 0.15 -0.49
N VAL A 93 10.54 0.07 -1.80
CA VAL A 93 11.00 -1.08 -2.59
C VAL A 93 12.08 -0.61 -3.55
N TRP A 94 13.20 -1.30 -3.57
CA TRP A 94 14.22 -1.22 -4.58
C TRP A 94 14.30 -2.55 -5.34
N GLY A 95 13.83 -2.53 -6.59
CA GLY A 95 13.77 -3.70 -7.46
C GLY A 95 14.84 -3.66 -8.53
N ASN A 96 15.47 -4.82 -8.76
CA ASN A 96 16.39 -5.05 -9.86
C ASN A 96 15.97 -6.29 -10.62
N SER A 97 16.03 -6.25 -11.94
CA SER A 97 15.71 -7.39 -12.78
C SER A 97 16.66 -7.49 -13.95
N ILE A 98 17.04 -8.70 -14.27
CA ILE A 98 17.86 -9.04 -15.44
C ILE A 98 17.09 -10.04 -16.30
N ARG A 99 17.19 -9.85 -17.62
CA ARG A 99 16.64 -10.78 -18.60
C ARG A 99 17.74 -11.18 -19.58
N ILE A 100 17.88 -12.48 -19.79
CA ILE A 100 18.80 -13.09 -20.76
C ILE A 100 17.98 -14.04 -21.63
N ASN A 101 17.75 -13.68 -22.89
CA ASN A 101 16.87 -14.42 -23.81
C ASN A 101 15.47 -14.62 -23.19
N ASN A 102 15.10 -15.86 -22.92
CA ASN A 102 13.80 -16.28 -22.38
C ASN A 102 13.80 -16.41 -20.84
N PHE A 103 14.95 -16.20 -20.20
CA PHE A 103 15.09 -16.30 -18.75
C PHE A 103 15.17 -14.93 -18.13
N SER A 104 14.36 -14.69 -17.09
CA SER A 104 14.37 -13.46 -16.31
C SER A 104 14.50 -13.79 -14.82
N ALA A 105 15.30 -13.01 -14.12
CA ALA A 105 15.44 -13.08 -12.68
C ALA A 105 15.35 -11.67 -12.08
N GLY A 106 14.75 -11.56 -10.91
CA GLY A 106 14.58 -10.29 -10.22
C GLY A 106 14.76 -10.43 -8.71
N LEU A 107 15.33 -9.42 -8.12
CA LEU A 107 15.50 -9.26 -6.66
C LEU A 107 14.91 -7.93 -6.24
N ASN A 108 14.03 -7.95 -5.26
CA ASN A 108 13.54 -6.77 -4.58
C ASN A 108 14.09 -6.72 -3.16
N LEU A 109 14.66 -5.58 -2.79
CA LEU A 109 14.97 -5.23 -1.42
C LEU A 109 13.98 -4.16 -0.97
N SER A 110 13.36 -4.39 0.16
CA SER A 110 12.32 -3.50 0.68
C SER A 110 12.60 -3.15 2.13
N TYR A 111 12.30 -1.91 2.49
CA TYR A 111 12.31 -1.45 3.86
C TYR A 111 10.89 -1.07 4.27
N LEU A 112 10.38 -1.79 5.28
CA LEU A 112 9.09 -1.51 5.89
C LEU A 112 9.31 -0.56 7.06
N PHE A 113 8.52 0.52 7.13
CA PHE A 113 8.59 1.52 8.20
C PHE A 113 7.25 2.18 8.43
N GLY A 114 7.04 2.69 9.63
CA GLY A 114 5.84 3.43 9.98
C GLY A 114 5.47 3.31 11.44
N LYS A 115 4.39 4.03 11.80
CA LYS A 115 3.87 4.11 13.15
C LYS A 115 2.35 4.09 13.12
N ILE A 116 1.76 3.36 14.04
CA ILE A 116 0.32 3.32 14.29
C ILE A 116 0.11 3.75 15.73
N SER A 117 -0.77 4.72 15.93
CA SER A 117 -1.21 5.20 17.24
C SER A 117 -2.68 4.87 17.44
N ARG A 118 -2.99 4.35 18.61
CA ARG A 118 -4.37 4.11 19.07
C ARG A 118 -4.56 4.86 20.36
N GLU A 119 -5.60 5.67 20.39
CA GLU A 119 -5.97 6.43 21.57
C GLU A 119 -7.36 5.98 22.01
N HIS A 120 -7.49 5.71 23.30
CA HIS A 120 -8.74 5.41 23.97
C HIS A 120 -8.95 6.40 25.10
N GLN A 121 -9.99 7.23 25.01
CA GLN A 121 -10.35 8.20 26.02
C GLN A 121 -11.67 7.80 26.68
N VAL A 122 -11.70 7.94 28.01
CA VAL A 122 -12.91 7.79 28.83
C VAL A 122 -13.23 9.14 29.43
N LEU A 123 -14.36 9.70 29.02
CA LEU A 123 -14.83 11.05 29.38
C LEU A 123 -16.15 10.94 30.16
N PRO A 124 -16.10 10.87 31.52
CA PRO A 124 -17.31 10.94 32.31
C PRO A 124 -17.83 12.38 32.33
N ASP A 125 -19.15 12.57 32.25
CA ASP A 125 -19.80 13.90 32.22
C ASP A 125 -20.00 14.49 33.63
N LEU A 126 -19.45 13.85 34.65
CA LEU A 126 -19.55 14.28 36.07
C LEU A 126 -18.58 15.44 36.38
N VAL A 127 -19.06 16.44 37.05
CA VAL A 127 -18.25 17.52 37.62
C VAL A 127 -17.26 16.93 38.64
N ASN A 128 -15.95 17.13 38.46
CA ASN A 128 -14.83 16.57 39.25
C ASN A 128 -14.45 15.10 38.93
N SER A 129 -14.82 14.54 37.80
CA SER A 129 -14.31 13.26 37.36
C SER A 129 -12.95 13.38 36.65
N TYR A 130 -12.13 12.36 36.80
CA TYR A 130 -10.85 12.26 36.07
C TYR A 130 -11.11 11.73 34.68
N GLN A 131 -10.50 12.37 33.69
CA GLN A 131 -10.42 11.88 32.33
C GLN A 131 -9.26 10.88 32.25
N GLU A 132 -9.53 9.71 31.72
CA GLU A 132 -8.48 8.71 31.46
C GLU A 132 -8.20 8.65 29.96
N VAL A 133 -6.91 8.72 29.61
CA VAL A 133 -6.43 8.62 28.25
C VAL A 133 -5.38 7.52 28.18
N PHE A 134 -5.64 6.52 27.35
CA PHE A 134 -4.72 5.43 27.05
C PHE A 134 -4.20 5.61 25.64
N ILE A 135 -2.88 5.68 25.47
CA ILE A 135 -2.23 5.81 24.17
C ILE A 135 -1.34 4.59 23.96
N ASP A 136 -1.66 3.82 22.92
CA ASP A 136 -0.86 2.71 22.44
C ASP A 136 -0.17 3.09 21.14
N GLU A 137 1.16 3.11 21.15
CA GLU A 137 1.98 3.40 19.98
C GLU A 137 2.77 2.17 19.53
N PHE A 138 2.59 1.84 18.27
CA PHE A 138 3.26 0.72 17.65
C PHE A 138 4.10 1.18 16.46
N SER A 139 5.42 1.00 16.54
CA SER A 139 6.36 1.34 15.48
C SER A 139 6.88 0.07 14.81
N VAL A 140 6.91 0.09 13.48
CA VAL A 140 7.43 -1.01 12.66
C VAL A 140 8.64 -0.53 11.87
N GLY A 141 9.70 -1.33 11.86
CA GLY A 141 10.86 -1.11 11.02
C GLY A 141 11.51 -2.46 10.69
N GLY A 142 11.73 -2.75 9.41
CA GLY A 142 12.34 -4.01 9.02
C GLY A 142 12.71 -4.09 7.55
N LEU A 143 13.68 -4.96 7.25
CA LEU A 143 14.10 -5.31 5.91
C LEU A 143 13.35 -6.55 5.43
N VAL A 144 12.85 -6.49 4.20
CA VAL A 144 12.17 -7.60 3.51
C VAL A 144 12.81 -7.76 2.14
N TRP A 145 12.97 -8.97 1.66
CA TRP A 145 13.48 -9.25 0.33
C TRP A 145 12.61 -10.28 -0.38
N ASP A 146 12.50 -10.13 -1.70
CA ASP A 146 11.74 -11.03 -2.56
C ASP A 146 12.61 -11.40 -3.76
N LEU A 147 12.66 -12.68 -4.10
CA LEU A 147 13.32 -13.21 -5.28
C LEU A 147 12.28 -13.76 -6.25
N GLY A 148 12.39 -13.38 -7.52
CA GLY A 148 11.53 -13.85 -8.60
C GLY A 148 12.33 -14.40 -9.76
N VAL A 149 11.84 -15.49 -10.38
CA VAL A 149 12.39 -16.10 -11.58
C VAL A 149 11.25 -16.36 -12.55
N GLN A 150 11.49 -16.05 -13.82
CA GLN A 150 10.53 -16.28 -14.91
C GLN A 150 11.26 -16.88 -16.11
N TYR A 151 10.59 -17.83 -16.75
CA TYR A 151 11.04 -18.42 -18.02
C TYR A 151 9.89 -18.33 -19.03
N ASP A 152 10.17 -17.73 -20.19
CA ASP A 152 9.19 -17.59 -21.28
C ASP A 152 9.38 -18.76 -22.25
N LEU A 153 8.41 -19.68 -22.29
CA LEU A 153 8.34 -20.79 -23.24
C LEU A 153 7.55 -20.31 -24.48
N GLU A 154 8.23 -20.23 -25.62
CA GLU A 154 7.56 -20.05 -26.89
C GLU A 154 7.04 -21.43 -27.34
N LEU A 155 5.73 -21.67 -27.14
CA LEU A 155 5.05 -22.80 -27.74
C LEU A 155 4.82 -22.47 -29.22
N ASP A 156 5.45 -23.24 -30.11
CA ASP A 156 5.34 -23.11 -31.56
C ASP A 156 3.86 -23.23 -31.95
N ARG A 157 3.27 -22.09 -32.32
CA ARG A 157 1.89 -22.02 -32.77
C ARG A 157 1.92 -22.51 -34.23
N ASP A 158 1.49 -23.75 -34.41
CA ASP A 158 1.39 -24.44 -35.70
C ASP A 158 0.90 -23.47 -36.79
N ARG A 159 1.79 -23.18 -37.75
CA ARG A 159 1.61 -22.29 -38.87
C ARG A 159 0.88 -23.03 -40.00
N SER A 160 -0.26 -23.64 -39.68
CA SER A 160 -1.01 -24.49 -40.61
C SER A 160 -2.20 -23.79 -41.28
N ASP A 161 -2.30 -22.46 -41.26
CA ASP A 161 -3.41 -21.77 -41.92
C ASP A 161 -3.02 -20.71 -42.95
N ASP A 162 -1.88 -20.88 -43.65
CA ASP A 162 -1.60 -20.07 -44.83
C ASP A 162 -1.51 -20.95 -46.10
N LYS A 163 -2.67 -21.49 -46.51
CA LYS A 163 -2.86 -22.05 -47.82
C LYS A 163 -3.61 -21.03 -48.67
N PRO A 164 -2.99 -20.38 -49.65
CA PRO A 164 -3.73 -19.56 -50.59
C PRO A 164 -4.62 -20.48 -51.42
N SER A 165 -5.96 -20.27 -51.31
CA SER A 165 -6.92 -20.86 -52.24
C SER A 165 -6.72 -20.26 -53.62
N THR A 166 -6.32 -21.12 -54.54
CA THR A 166 -6.41 -20.92 -55.99
C THR A 166 -7.84 -20.80 -56.47
#